data_9c9b7ebfb22ff55546e12370599ea1ee
#
_entry.id   9c9b7ebfb22ff55546e12370599ea1ee
#
_cell.length_a   1.000
_cell.length_b   1.000
_cell.length_c   1.000
_cell.angle_alpha   90.00
_cell.angle_beta   90.00
_cell.angle_gamma   90.00
#
_symmetry.space_group_name_H-M   'P 1'
#
loop_
_entity.id
_entity.type
_entity.pdbx_description
1 polymer ?
#
loop_
_entity_poly.entity_id
_entity_poly.type
_entity_poly.pdbx_seq_one_letter_code
_entity_poly.pdbx_strand_id
1 'polypeptide(L)'
;SAPGGVFRLWGSGARRACRHGDRCSRQHNRPTSSPTVMFVNLYQRPGTSGAPQDAEHEQEHYEDFYEDVFEELSQFGELVNLGVCDNLGHHLAGNVYAQYREEEQAQAALKGMQGRFYEGRPVIGELSPVTDFQGSTCRQFECGNCPRGGQCNFMHIKAVSRATRKVLWGRYPGRRDNAYLEELASMGNGGARGYGGRGGGGGYDRRGGF
;
A
#
# COMPACT_ATOMS: atom_id res chain seq x y z
N SER A 1 22.02 -11.88 39.25
CA SER A 1 22.52 -12.06 37.88
C SER A 1 21.38 -12.54 37.02
N ALA A 2 20.62 -11.65 36.40
CA ALA A 2 19.65 -11.96 35.38
C ALA A 2 20.29 -11.71 34.02
N PRO A 3 20.29 -12.66 33.07
CA PRO A 3 20.74 -12.36 31.72
C PRO A 3 19.63 -11.57 31.01
N GLY A 4 19.93 -10.32 30.73
CA GLY A 4 19.11 -9.48 29.88
C GLY A 4 19.02 -10.08 28.49
N GLY A 5 17.90 -10.75 28.21
CA GLY A 5 17.54 -11.13 26.86
C GLY A 5 17.31 -9.87 26.03
N VAL A 6 18.32 -9.46 25.31
CA VAL A 6 18.21 -8.41 24.31
C VAL A 6 17.34 -8.98 23.19
N PHE A 7 16.08 -8.62 23.17
CA PHE A 7 15.21 -8.80 22.02
C PHE A 7 15.82 -8.06 20.84
N ARG A 8 16.65 -8.74 20.09
CA ARG A 8 17.07 -8.32 18.74
C ARG A 8 15.97 -8.61 17.72
N LEU A 9 14.77 -8.14 18.01
CA LEU A 9 13.69 -8.11 17.06
C LEU A 9 13.61 -6.67 16.59
N TRP A 10 14.17 -6.36 15.44
CA TRP A 10 13.69 -5.17 14.71
C TRP A 10 14.73 -4.66 13.73
N GLY A 11 14.71 -5.25 12.58
CA GLY A 11 15.26 -4.61 11.39
C GLY A 11 14.51 -3.32 11.12
N SER A 12 15.21 -2.24 10.91
CA SER A 12 14.69 -0.91 10.62
C SER A 12 13.71 -0.88 9.44
N GLY A 13 12.70 -0.01 9.46
CA GLY A 13 11.68 0.11 8.42
C GLY A 13 12.22 0.33 7.02
N ALA A 14 13.28 1.11 6.88
CA ALA A 14 13.99 1.24 5.61
C ALA A 14 14.58 -0.08 5.11
N ARG A 15 14.96 -1.00 6.01
CA ARG A 15 15.40 -2.36 5.66
C ARG A 15 14.25 -3.28 5.30
N ARG A 16 13.06 -3.04 5.80
CA ARG A 16 11.87 -3.83 5.46
C ARG A 16 11.36 -3.57 4.05
N ALA A 17 11.50 -2.34 3.57
CA ALA A 17 11.25 -2.00 2.17
C ALA A 17 12.38 -2.46 1.23
N CYS A 18 13.50 -2.93 1.76
CA CYS A 18 14.62 -3.41 0.98
C CYS A 18 14.63 -4.94 0.88
N ARG A 19 14.56 -5.48 -0.33
CA ARG A 19 14.64 -6.93 -0.59
C ARG A 19 15.92 -7.60 -0.05
N HIS A 20 16.98 -6.81 0.19
CA HIS A 20 18.26 -7.32 0.66
C HIS A 20 18.34 -7.41 2.20
N GLY A 21 17.36 -6.82 2.92
CA GLY A 21 17.30 -6.82 4.37
C GLY A 21 18.60 -6.34 5.00
N ASP A 22 19.10 -7.08 5.99
CA ASP A 22 20.35 -6.75 6.72
C ASP A 22 21.63 -6.95 5.88
N ARG A 23 21.53 -7.62 4.73
CA ARG A 23 22.66 -7.84 3.81
C ARG A 23 22.80 -6.74 2.75
N CYS A 24 21.97 -5.70 2.81
CA CYS A 24 22.05 -4.59 1.88
C CYS A 24 23.34 -3.77 2.12
N SER A 25 24.08 -3.52 1.05
CA SER A 25 25.27 -2.65 1.09
C SER A 25 24.93 -1.15 1.18
N ARG A 26 23.65 -0.79 0.93
CA ARG A 26 23.17 0.59 1.04
C ARG A 26 22.87 0.93 2.49
N GLN A 27 23.20 2.16 2.89
CA GLN A 27 22.87 2.67 4.20
C GLN A 27 21.37 2.90 4.31
N HIS A 28 20.75 2.26 5.31
CA HIS A 28 19.33 2.44 5.64
C HIS A 28 19.24 3.30 6.90
N ASN A 29 19.07 4.60 6.71
CA ASN A 29 18.90 5.52 7.82
C ASN A 29 17.45 5.45 8.33
N ARG A 30 17.28 5.32 9.63
CA ARG A 30 16.00 5.58 10.27
C ARG A 30 15.83 7.09 10.36
N PRO A 31 14.74 7.66 9.87
CA PRO A 31 14.48 9.06 10.12
C PRO A 31 14.21 9.26 11.61
N THR A 32 14.79 10.30 12.18
CA THR A 32 14.46 10.75 13.54
C THR A 32 13.20 11.59 13.55
N SER A 33 12.85 12.17 12.41
CA SER A 33 11.65 12.93 12.15
C SER A 33 11.16 12.66 10.72
N SER A 34 9.86 12.55 10.55
CA SER A 34 9.23 12.34 9.24
C SER A 34 7.74 12.66 9.34
N PRO A 35 7.13 13.25 8.31
CA PRO A 35 5.68 13.41 8.25
C PRO A 35 4.95 12.08 7.96
N THR A 36 5.68 10.98 7.70
CA THR A 36 5.09 9.69 7.36
C THR A 36 5.37 8.65 8.44
N VAL A 37 4.31 7.99 8.89
CA VAL A 37 4.35 6.79 9.75
C VAL A 37 4.04 5.57 8.91
N MET A 38 4.75 4.48 9.17
CA MET A 38 4.46 3.17 8.61
C MET A 38 4.03 2.22 9.73
N PHE A 39 2.89 1.56 9.55
CA PHE A 39 2.44 0.46 10.40
C PHE A 39 2.69 -0.85 9.68
N VAL A 40 3.48 -1.70 10.33
CA VAL A 40 3.99 -2.94 9.73
C VAL A 40 2.93 -4.01 9.74
N ASN A 41 2.61 -4.55 8.54
CA ASN A 41 1.72 -5.69 8.38
C ASN A 41 0.41 -5.54 9.18
N LEU A 42 -0.15 -4.32 9.17
CA LEU A 42 -1.38 -4.00 9.89
C LEU A 42 -2.60 -4.60 9.19
N TYR A 43 -2.66 -4.49 7.85
CA TYR A 43 -3.71 -5.12 7.05
C TYR A 43 -3.44 -6.60 6.85
N GLN A 44 -4.44 -7.44 7.12
CA GLN A 44 -4.42 -8.86 6.79
C GLN A 44 -5.48 -9.16 5.75
N ARG A 45 -5.05 -9.73 4.64
CA ARG A 45 -5.99 -10.18 3.61
C ARG A 45 -6.79 -11.36 4.16
N PRO A 46 -8.14 -11.32 4.10
CA PRO A 46 -8.95 -12.47 4.46
C PRO A 46 -8.63 -13.66 3.55
N GLY A 47 -8.84 -14.89 4.02
CA GLY A 47 -8.73 -16.10 3.19
C GLY A 47 -7.35 -16.74 3.06
N THR A 48 -6.35 -16.34 3.83
CA THR A 48 -5.06 -17.08 3.90
C THR A 48 -5.18 -18.52 4.39
N SER A 49 -6.35 -18.92 4.87
CA SER A 49 -6.65 -20.28 5.34
C SER A 49 -7.27 -21.23 4.29
N GLY A 50 -7.17 -20.90 2.98
CA GLY A 50 -7.44 -21.85 1.90
C GLY A 50 -8.87 -21.95 1.38
N ALA A 51 -9.81 -21.12 1.85
CA ALA A 51 -11.12 -21.00 1.23
C ALA A 51 -11.08 -20.00 0.08
N PRO A 52 -11.66 -20.30 -1.11
CA PRO A 52 -11.83 -19.33 -2.16
C PRO A 52 -12.78 -18.23 -1.65
N GLN A 53 -12.27 -17.01 -1.54
CA GLN A 53 -13.10 -15.88 -1.17
C GLN A 53 -13.55 -15.13 -2.42
N ASP A 54 -14.80 -14.66 -2.39
CA ASP A 54 -15.32 -13.75 -3.40
C ASP A 54 -14.53 -12.45 -3.36
N ALA A 55 -14.14 -11.96 -4.54
CA ALA A 55 -13.41 -10.70 -4.67
C ALA A 55 -14.19 -9.51 -4.08
N GLU A 56 -15.53 -9.60 -4.11
CA GLU A 56 -16.41 -8.60 -3.51
C GLU A 56 -16.29 -8.56 -1.99
N HIS A 57 -16.31 -9.73 -1.33
CA HIS A 57 -16.12 -9.82 0.11
C HIS A 57 -14.71 -9.39 0.56
N GLU A 58 -13.67 -9.69 -0.23
CA GLU A 58 -12.31 -9.20 0.05
C GLU A 58 -12.24 -7.67 -0.05
N GLN A 59 -12.96 -7.08 -1.01
CA GLN A 59 -12.99 -5.63 -1.18
C GLN A 59 -13.77 -4.95 -0.05
N GLU A 60 -14.91 -5.51 0.37
CA GLU A 60 -15.71 -5.02 1.49
C GLU A 60 -14.89 -5.03 2.79
N HIS A 61 -14.30 -6.17 3.13
CA HIS A 61 -13.41 -6.29 4.29
C HIS A 61 -12.24 -5.27 4.25
N TYR A 62 -11.71 -5.01 3.06
CA TYR A 62 -10.65 -4.01 2.90
C TYR A 62 -11.16 -2.59 3.15
N GLU A 63 -12.34 -2.26 2.69
CA GLU A 63 -12.93 -0.93 2.87
C GLU A 63 -13.29 -0.66 4.34
N ASP A 64 -13.82 -1.65 5.05
CA ASP A 64 -14.06 -1.58 6.50
C ASP A 64 -12.74 -1.33 7.25
N PHE A 65 -11.70 -2.09 6.94
CA PHE A 65 -10.37 -1.88 7.50
C PHE A 65 -9.83 -0.47 7.22
N TYR A 66 -9.99 0.00 5.98
CA TYR A 66 -9.48 1.31 5.56
C TYR A 66 -10.22 2.44 6.31
N GLU A 67 -11.53 2.30 6.50
CA GLU A 67 -12.36 3.26 7.25
C GLU A 67 -11.92 3.33 8.71
N ASP A 68 -11.80 2.18 9.39
CA ASP A 68 -11.34 2.10 10.78
C ASP A 68 -9.99 2.80 10.98
N VAL A 69 -9.02 2.45 10.13
CA VAL A 69 -7.67 2.99 10.22
C VAL A 69 -7.64 4.48 9.88
N PHE A 70 -8.42 4.91 8.88
CA PHE A 70 -8.53 6.32 8.52
C PHE A 70 -9.12 7.16 9.66
N GLU A 71 -10.22 6.71 10.27
CA GLU A 71 -10.88 7.42 11.37
C GLU A 71 -9.97 7.52 12.59
N GLU A 72 -9.30 6.42 12.95
CA GLU A 72 -8.37 6.41 14.08
C GLU A 72 -7.16 7.32 13.84
N LEU A 73 -6.51 7.21 12.69
CA LEU A 73 -5.33 8.02 12.39
C LEU A 73 -5.66 9.51 12.19
N SER A 74 -6.86 9.83 11.76
CA SER A 74 -7.33 11.20 11.60
C SER A 74 -7.42 11.99 12.92
N GLN A 75 -7.51 11.30 14.05
CA GLN A 75 -7.55 11.93 15.38
C GLN A 75 -6.22 12.59 15.75
N PHE A 76 -5.11 12.14 15.18
CA PHE A 76 -3.78 12.65 15.50
C PHE A 76 -3.35 13.86 14.67
N GLY A 77 -4.07 14.17 13.59
CA GLY A 77 -3.77 15.31 12.75
C GLY A 77 -4.34 15.23 11.34
N GLU A 78 -3.89 16.15 10.49
CA GLU A 78 -4.32 16.22 9.08
C GLU A 78 -3.59 15.18 8.25
N LEU A 79 -4.29 14.10 7.90
CA LEU A 79 -3.79 13.10 6.94
C LEU A 79 -3.73 13.73 5.52
N VAL A 80 -2.59 13.61 4.88
CA VAL A 80 -2.38 14.01 3.48
C VAL A 80 -2.50 12.80 2.55
N ASN A 81 -1.95 11.66 3.00
CA ASN A 81 -2.01 10.39 2.27
C ASN A 81 -2.21 9.23 3.24
N LEU A 82 -2.98 8.25 2.80
CA LEU A 82 -3.10 6.95 3.45
C LEU A 82 -3.06 5.86 2.37
N GLY A 83 -2.07 4.98 2.46
CA GLY A 83 -1.88 3.90 1.51
C GLY A 83 -1.70 2.56 2.22
N VAL A 84 -2.40 1.54 1.74
CA VAL A 84 -2.29 0.16 2.22
C VAL A 84 -1.67 -0.70 1.13
N CYS A 85 -0.57 -1.37 1.45
CA CYS A 85 0.16 -2.19 0.50
C CYS A 85 -0.51 -3.54 0.27
N ASP A 86 -0.79 -3.84 -1.00
CA ASP A 86 -1.33 -5.11 -1.50
C ASP A 86 -0.24 -6.10 -1.94
N ASN A 87 1.01 -5.79 -1.64
CA ASN A 87 2.13 -6.66 -1.95
C ASN A 87 2.05 -7.98 -1.17
N LEU A 88 2.59 -9.05 -1.75
CA LEU A 88 2.72 -10.36 -1.08
C LEU A 88 4.11 -10.55 -0.45
N GLY A 89 5.11 -9.78 -0.91
CA GLY A 89 6.45 -9.81 -0.34
C GLY A 89 6.44 -9.34 1.11
N HIS A 90 6.98 -10.14 2.03
CA HIS A 90 6.94 -9.92 3.49
C HIS A 90 7.43 -8.53 3.96
N HIS A 91 8.23 -7.85 3.14
CA HIS A 91 8.75 -6.51 3.45
C HIS A 91 7.74 -5.37 3.21
N LEU A 92 6.68 -5.63 2.41
CA LEU A 92 5.63 -4.65 2.12
C LEU A 92 4.22 -5.16 2.44
N ALA A 93 4.04 -6.49 2.57
CA ALA A 93 2.73 -7.11 2.75
C ALA A 93 1.96 -6.48 3.91
N GLY A 94 0.78 -5.94 3.62
CA GLY A 94 -0.12 -5.36 4.60
C GLY A 94 0.40 -4.12 5.34
N ASN A 95 1.50 -3.53 4.89
CA ASN A 95 1.99 -2.29 5.47
C ASN A 95 1.04 -1.13 5.16
N VAL A 96 0.79 -0.31 6.18
CA VAL A 96 0.00 0.92 6.06
C VAL A 96 0.93 2.11 6.20
N TYR A 97 0.88 3.01 5.24
CA TYR A 97 1.63 4.26 5.25
C TYR A 97 0.66 5.42 5.42
N ALA A 98 0.85 6.19 6.48
CA ALA A 98 0.06 7.38 6.79
C ALA A 98 0.97 8.61 6.75
N GLN A 99 0.69 9.54 5.85
CA GLN A 99 1.40 10.80 5.73
C GLN A 99 0.55 11.92 6.31
N TYR A 100 1.12 12.67 7.22
CA TYR A 100 0.52 13.85 7.81
C TYR A 100 1.08 15.12 7.18
N ARG A 101 0.41 16.24 7.44
CA ARG A 101 0.90 17.54 7.00
C ARG A 101 2.17 17.93 7.76
N GLU A 102 2.20 17.67 9.06
CA GLU A 102 3.29 18.06 9.95
C GLU A 102 3.94 16.82 10.58
N GLU A 103 5.25 16.89 10.85
CA GLU A 103 6.01 15.79 11.45
C GLU A 103 5.57 15.47 12.89
N GLU A 104 5.14 16.49 13.63
CA GLU A 104 4.64 16.36 15.00
C GLU A 104 3.36 15.50 15.05
N GLN A 105 2.49 15.63 14.04
CA GLN A 105 1.27 14.82 13.93
C GLN A 105 1.62 13.35 13.67
N ALA A 106 2.61 13.09 12.82
CA ALA A 106 3.12 11.75 12.57
C ALA A 106 3.71 11.12 13.84
N GLN A 107 4.47 11.89 14.61
CA GLN A 107 5.01 11.44 15.89
C GLN A 107 3.92 11.18 16.93
N ALA A 108 2.89 12.03 16.97
CA ALA A 108 1.73 11.85 17.86
C ALA A 108 0.98 10.56 17.50
N ALA A 109 0.75 10.32 16.22
CA ALA A 109 0.12 9.08 15.73
C ALA A 109 0.95 7.84 16.08
N LEU A 110 2.25 7.87 15.84
CA LEU A 110 3.14 6.78 16.20
C LEU A 110 3.07 6.47 17.70
N LYS A 111 3.12 7.51 18.55
CA LYS A 111 3.05 7.38 20.01
C LYS A 111 1.68 6.90 20.47
N GLY A 112 0.61 7.43 19.88
CA GLY A 112 -0.77 7.08 20.24
C GLY A 112 -1.18 5.66 19.83
N MET A 113 -0.60 5.14 18.75
CA MET A 113 -0.86 3.78 18.27
C MET A 113 0.05 2.73 18.92
N GLN A 114 1.14 3.15 19.55
CA GLN A 114 2.08 2.23 20.18
C GLN A 114 1.46 1.51 21.37
N GLY A 115 1.57 0.17 21.38
CA GLY A 115 1.00 -0.66 22.44
C GLY A 115 -0.49 -0.99 22.27
N ARG A 116 -1.12 -0.52 21.20
CA ARG A 116 -2.51 -0.89 20.85
C ARG A 116 -2.55 -2.20 20.08
N PHE A 117 -3.75 -2.72 19.97
CA PHE A 117 -4.03 -3.95 19.23
C PHE A 117 -5.10 -3.67 18.17
N TYR A 118 -4.94 -4.31 17.02
CA TYR A 118 -5.95 -4.37 15.98
C TYR A 118 -6.17 -5.84 15.62
N GLU A 119 -7.42 -6.30 15.64
CA GLU A 119 -7.77 -7.73 15.43
C GLU A 119 -6.94 -8.71 16.28
N GLY A 120 -6.69 -8.36 17.54
CA GLY A 120 -5.92 -9.19 18.48
C GLY A 120 -4.40 -9.20 18.23
N ARG A 121 -3.88 -8.40 17.28
CA ARG A 121 -2.47 -8.31 16.97
C ARG A 121 -1.90 -6.95 17.42
N PRO A 122 -0.66 -6.91 17.94
CA PRO A 122 -0.06 -5.65 18.34
C PRO A 122 0.19 -4.75 17.13
N VAL A 123 -0.18 -3.50 17.24
CA VAL A 123 0.13 -2.46 16.24
C VAL A 123 1.59 -2.06 16.38
N ILE A 124 2.32 -2.20 15.30
CA ILE A 124 3.75 -1.91 15.26
C ILE A 124 3.99 -0.81 14.25
N GLY A 125 4.37 0.36 14.74
CA GLY A 125 4.65 1.54 13.92
C GLY A 125 6.10 1.99 13.99
N GLU A 126 6.53 2.70 12.95
CA GLU A 126 7.81 3.40 12.88
C GLU A 126 7.73 4.58 11.91
N LEU A 127 8.60 5.58 12.10
CA LEU A 127 8.70 6.67 11.14
C LEU A 127 9.29 6.16 9.82
N SER A 128 8.67 6.54 8.71
CA SER A 128 9.06 6.11 7.38
C SER A 128 9.82 7.20 6.64
N PRO A 129 10.89 6.84 5.90
CA PRO A 129 11.57 7.79 5.01
C PRO A 129 10.77 8.09 3.72
N VAL A 130 9.63 7.43 3.50
CA VAL A 130 8.79 7.62 2.32
C VAL A 130 7.99 8.90 2.49
N THR A 131 8.44 9.97 1.86
CA THR A 131 7.73 11.27 1.80
C THR A 131 7.11 11.52 0.44
N ASP A 132 7.63 10.87 -0.61
CA ASP A 132 7.08 10.89 -1.97
C ASP A 132 6.42 9.54 -2.27
N PHE A 133 5.09 9.51 -2.15
CA PHE A 133 4.29 8.34 -2.46
C PHE A 133 4.31 8.02 -3.95
N GLN A 134 4.29 9.03 -4.81
CA GLN A 134 4.28 8.85 -6.26
C GLN A 134 5.55 8.14 -6.76
N GLY A 135 6.71 8.54 -6.22
CA GLY A 135 7.99 7.89 -6.55
C GLY A 135 8.14 6.49 -5.94
N SER A 136 7.40 6.19 -4.87
CA SER A 136 7.48 4.91 -4.15
C SER A 136 6.47 3.88 -4.62
N THR A 137 5.44 4.29 -5.37
CA THR A 137 4.38 3.42 -5.87
C THR A 137 4.74 2.82 -7.24
N CYS A 138 4.23 1.61 -7.50
CA CYS A 138 4.51 0.89 -8.73
C CYS A 138 3.57 1.32 -9.86
N ARG A 139 4.03 2.17 -10.79
CA ARG A 139 3.24 2.59 -11.96
C ARG A 139 2.73 1.43 -12.81
N GLN A 140 3.49 0.34 -12.91
CA GLN A 140 3.08 -0.85 -13.67
C GLN A 140 1.90 -1.56 -13.00
N PHE A 141 1.83 -1.55 -11.66
CA PHE A 141 0.70 -2.11 -10.93
C PHE A 141 -0.56 -1.25 -11.11
N GLU A 142 -0.42 0.06 -11.09
CA GLU A 142 -1.51 1.01 -11.35
C GLU A 142 -2.14 0.81 -12.73
N CYS A 143 -1.29 0.50 -13.73
CA CYS A 143 -1.75 0.15 -15.09
C CYS A 143 -2.22 -1.31 -15.21
N GLY A 144 -2.25 -2.09 -14.12
CA GLY A 144 -2.67 -3.50 -14.12
C GLY A 144 -1.65 -4.48 -14.71
N ASN A 145 -0.42 -4.06 -15.00
CA ASN A 145 0.56 -4.84 -15.76
C ASN A 145 1.92 -4.99 -15.05
N CYS A 146 1.95 -5.14 -13.72
CA CYS A 146 3.21 -5.37 -13.03
C CYS A 146 3.71 -6.80 -13.22
N PRO A 147 4.81 -7.04 -13.99
CA PRO A 147 5.32 -8.39 -14.24
C PRO A 147 5.93 -9.05 -13.00
N ARG A 148 6.20 -8.26 -11.95
CA ARG A 148 6.73 -8.76 -10.67
C ARG A 148 5.62 -9.24 -9.74
N GLY A 149 4.35 -8.99 -10.08
CA GLY A 149 3.20 -9.33 -9.25
C GLY A 149 3.39 -8.86 -7.81
N GLY A 150 2.87 -9.61 -6.86
CA GLY A 150 2.96 -9.29 -5.42
C GLY A 150 4.38 -9.26 -4.84
N GLN A 151 5.40 -9.72 -5.56
CA GLN A 151 6.81 -9.69 -5.13
C GLN A 151 7.54 -8.41 -5.58
N CYS A 152 6.82 -7.42 -6.07
CA CYS A 152 7.39 -6.14 -6.46
C CYS A 152 8.01 -5.41 -5.24
N ASN A 153 9.12 -4.69 -5.48
CA ASN A 153 9.76 -3.88 -4.44
C ASN A 153 9.18 -2.45 -4.32
N PHE A 154 8.32 -2.06 -5.26
CA PHE A 154 7.55 -0.83 -5.18
C PHE A 154 6.21 -1.12 -4.53
N MET A 155 5.63 -0.14 -3.87
CA MET A 155 4.33 -0.28 -3.23
C MET A 155 3.24 -0.53 -4.28
N HIS A 156 2.48 -1.58 -4.08
CA HIS A 156 1.22 -1.83 -4.74
C HIS A 156 0.11 -1.34 -3.81
N ILE A 157 -0.39 -0.16 -4.03
CA ILE A 157 -1.43 0.41 -3.16
C ILE A 157 -2.79 -0.16 -3.57
N LYS A 158 -3.49 -0.80 -2.61
CA LYS A 158 -4.83 -1.32 -2.83
C LYS A 158 -5.82 -0.15 -2.96
N ALA A 159 -6.61 -0.17 -4.02
CA ALA A 159 -7.54 0.90 -4.30
C ALA A 159 -8.78 0.83 -3.40
N VAL A 160 -9.20 1.97 -2.88
CA VAL A 160 -10.48 2.15 -2.17
C VAL A 160 -11.52 2.60 -3.17
N SER A 161 -12.80 2.20 -2.96
CA SER A 161 -13.89 2.64 -3.82
C SER A 161 -14.00 4.18 -3.82
N ARG A 162 -14.46 4.71 -4.94
CA ARG A 162 -14.69 6.16 -5.07
C ARG A 162 -15.71 6.67 -4.05
N ALA A 163 -16.68 5.84 -3.67
CA ALA A 163 -17.70 6.18 -2.69
C ALA A 163 -17.11 6.34 -1.29
N THR A 164 -16.42 5.32 -0.78
CA THR A 164 -15.76 5.32 0.53
C THR A 164 -14.75 6.45 0.62
N ARG A 165 -13.96 6.62 -0.42
CA ARG A 165 -12.98 7.71 -0.49
C ARG A 165 -13.63 9.08 -0.38
N LYS A 166 -14.69 9.35 -1.15
CA LYS A 166 -15.42 10.62 -1.11
C LYS A 166 -15.99 10.89 0.28
N VAL A 167 -16.50 9.86 0.96
CA VAL A 167 -17.04 9.99 2.32
C VAL A 167 -15.93 10.34 3.31
N LEU A 168 -14.84 9.60 3.33
CA LEU A 168 -13.78 9.76 4.32
C LEU A 168 -12.98 11.05 4.12
N TRP A 169 -12.47 11.28 2.94
CA TRP A 169 -11.66 12.46 2.63
C TRP A 169 -12.50 13.73 2.51
N GLY A 170 -13.75 13.63 2.08
CA GLY A 170 -14.69 14.75 2.00
C GLY A 170 -15.21 15.26 3.34
N ARG A 171 -15.16 14.45 4.41
CA ARG A 171 -15.53 14.87 5.79
C ARG A 171 -14.57 15.92 6.37
N TYR A 172 -13.39 16.06 5.78
CA TYR A 172 -12.34 16.95 6.26
C TYR A 172 -11.99 18.01 5.20
N PRO A 173 -12.81 19.07 5.06
CA PRO A 173 -12.56 20.13 4.08
C PRO A 173 -11.23 20.82 4.39
N GLY A 174 -10.38 20.94 3.36
CA GLY A 174 -9.00 21.45 3.48
C GLY A 174 -7.93 20.40 3.29
N ARG A 175 -8.27 19.11 3.34
CA ARG A 175 -7.39 18.03 2.92
C ARG A 175 -7.35 17.99 1.40
N ARG A 176 -6.17 18.11 0.83
CA ARG A 176 -6.00 17.94 -0.60
C ARG A 176 -6.24 16.47 -0.90
N ASP A 177 -7.34 16.20 -1.61
CA ASP A 177 -7.50 14.90 -2.24
C ASP A 177 -6.23 14.62 -3.03
N ASN A 178 -5.63 13.50 -2.75
CA ASN A 178 -4.46 13.10 -3.51
C ASN A 178 -4.94 12.83 -4.95
N ALA A 179 -4.73 13.81 -5.85
CA ALA A 179 -5.10 13.72 -7.26
C ALA A 179 -4.56 12.44 -7.91
N TYR A 180 -3.44 11.96 -7.41
CA TYR A 180 -2.82 10.71 -7.80
C TYR A 180 -3.70 9.48 -7.50
N LEU A 181 -4.34 9.42 -6.32
CA LEU A 181 -5.26 8.32 -6.01
C LEU A 181 -6.62 8.48 -6.73
N GLU A 182 -7.01 9.70 -7.12
CA GLU A 182 -8.18 9.91 -8.00
C GLU A 182 -7.91 9.39 -9.41
N GLU A 183 -6.70 9.61 -9.90
CA GLU A 183 -6.26 9.07 -11.17
C GLU A 183 -6.26 7.54 -11.15
N LEU A 184 -5.76 6.91 -10.08
CA LEU A 184 -5.84 5.46 -9.86
C LEU A 184 -7.27 4.92 -9.86
N ALA A 185 -8.16 5.56 -9.11
CA ALA A 185 -9.56 5.16 -9.06
C ALA A 185 -10.27 5.32 -10.42
N SER A 186 -9.82 6.28 -11.24
CA SER A 186 -10.33 6.47 -12.61
C SER A 186 -9.82 5.41 -13.58
N MET A 187 -8.58 4.94 -13.40
CA MET A 187 -7.96 3.91 -14.24
C MET A 187 -8.51 2.51 -13.94
N GLY A 188 -8.82 2.20 -12.67
CA GLY A 188 -9.34 0.89 -12.25
C GLY A 188 -10.76 0.57 -12.71
N ASN A 189 -11.54 1.56 -13.16
CA ASN A 189 -12.93 1.37 -13.64
C ASN A 189 -13.04 1.29 -15.17
N GLY A 190 -11.93 1.19 -15.88
CA GLY A 190 -11.85 0.87 -17.30
C GLY A 190 -12.05 -0.62 -17.50
N GLY A 191 -13.32 -1.08 -17.38
CA GLY A 191 -13.74 -2.43 -17.71
C GLY A 191 -13.10 -2.88 -19.02
N ALA A 192 -12.66 -4.12 -19.05
CA ALA A 192 -12.13 -4.84 -20.19
C ALA A 192 -12.82 -4.45 -21.49
N ARG A 193 -12.28 -3.49 -22.21
CA ARG A 193 -12.64 -3.29 -23.61
C ARG A 193 -11.99 -4.44 -24.37
N GLY A 194 -12.84 -5.41 -24.71
CA GLY A 194 -12.46 -6.54 -25.52
C GLY A 194 -11.65 -6.07 -26.71
N TYR A 195 -10.43 -6.58 -26.81
CA TYR A 195 -9.67 -6.54 -28.04
C TYR A 195 -10.38 -7.43 -29.03
N GLY A 196 -11.33 -6.82 -29.78
CA GLY A 196 -11.90 -7.41 -30.96
C GLY A 196 -10.78 -7.63 -31.97
N GLY A 197 -10.36 -8.88 -32.11
CA GLY A 197 -9.43 -9.29 -33.13
C GLY A 197 -9.97 -8.91 -34.50
N ARG A 198 -9.36 -7.92 -35.16
CA ARG A 198 -9.49 -7.74 -36.59
C ARG A 198 -8.64 -8.79 -37.26
N GLY A 199 -9.27 -9.88 -37.67
CA GLY A 199 -8.73 -10.82 -38.62
C GLY A 199 -8.47 -10.10 -39.94
N GLY A 200 -7.22 -9.78 -40.21
CA GLY A 200 -6.71 -9.37 -41.50
C GLY A 200 -6.27 -10.61 -42.25
N GLY A 201 -7.18 -11.19 -43.07
CA GLY A 201 -6.81 -12.20 -44.06
C GLY A 201 -5.97 -11.55 -45.16
N GLY A 202 -4.67 -11.79 -45.13
CA GLY A 202 -3.74 -11.53 -46.24
C GLY A 202 -3.57 -12.81 -47.04
N GLY A 203 -4.36 -12.98 -48.10
CA GLY A 203 -4.14 -14.02 -49.08
C GLY A 203 -2.82 -13.82 -49.82
N TYR A 204 -1.91 -14.79 -49.71
CA TYR A 204 -0.76 -14.88 -50.58
C TYR A 204 -1.16 -15.70 -51.82
N ASP A 205 -1.34 -14.99 -52.93
CA ASP A 205 -1.55 -15.53 -54.25
C ASP A 205 -0.21 -16.08 -54.76
N ARG A 206 -0.12 -17.39 -54.90
CA ARG A 206 0.98 -18.08 -55.62
C ARG A 206 0.63 -18.17 -57.08
N ARG A 207 1.25 -17.36 -57.91
CA ARG A 207 1.53 -17.63 -59.32
C ARG A 207 3.03 -17.46 -59.48
N GLY A 208 3.82 -18.40 -59.85
CA GLY A 208 3.79 -19.30 -60.97
C GLY A 208 4.79 -18.83 -62.00
N GLY A 209 5.76 -19.64 -62.34
CA GLY A 209 6.43 -19.48 -63.60
C GLY A 209 7.96 -19.37 -63.57
N PHE A 210 8.57 -20.47 -64.10
CA PHE A 210 9.90 -20.75 -64.66
C PHE A 210 11.05 -20.88 -63.66
#